data_e8ab001ef06ef06784fb1f3d6c650970
#
_entry.id   e8ab001ef06ef06784fb1f3d6c650970
#
_cell.length_a   1.000
_cell.length_b   1.000
_cell.length_c   1.000
_cell.angle_alpha   90.00
_cell.angle_beta   90.00
_cell.angle_gamma   90.00
#
_symmetry.space_group_name_H-M   'P 1'
#
loop_
_entity.id
_entity.type
_entity.pdbx_description
1 polymer ?
#
loop_
_entity_poly.entity_id
_entity_poly.type
_entity_poly.pdbx_seq_one_letter_code
_entity_poly.pdbx_strand_id
1 'polypeptide(L)'
;DTDVIMAANNTPAASRGLTAEARIYNFAGQEIWHKSVKLNLPATSVKDCFPITRPTAVSPVFFVKLTLKQGKKILSDNFYWSSAKGASCEALNNLPSVKLAAKAVLSRSNEVHEISVCVTNPAQTVALAIRLKVQRAGSGERVLPVFYSDNYFSLLPGESKTVSVEFADKDLAGEAPKLIAEGWNIPLQEIPLVEITLARPAP
;
A
#
# COMPACT_ATOMS: atom_id res chain seq x y z
N ASP A 1 -12.08 -12.25 18.45
CA ASP A 1 -11.64 -12.24 17.05
C ASP A 1 -11.68 -13.65 16.51
N THR A 2 -12.51 -13.89 15.51
CA THR A 2 -12.50 -15.15 14.78
C THR A 2 -11.35 -15.11 13.79
N ASP A 3 -10.40 -16.05 13.86
CA ASP A 3 -9.31 -16.17 12.88
C ASP A 3 -9.85 -16.66 11.51
N VAL A 4 -10.95 -16.05 11.02
CA VAL A 4 -11.61 -16.39 9.75
C VAL A 4 -11.41 -15.26 8.75
N ILE A 5 -10.90 -15.59 7.57
CA ILE A 5 -10.84 -14.68 6.45
C ILE A 5 -12.22 -14.56 5.84
N MET A 6 -12.69 -13.33 5.69
CA MET A 6 -13.98 -12.99 5.09
C MET A 6 -13.78 -12.14 3.85
N ALA A 7 -14.66 -12.31 2.87
CA ALA A 7 -14.74 -11.45 1.70
C ALA A 7 -16.07 -10.69 1.69
N ALA A 8 -16.03 -9.38 1.48
CA ALA A 8 -17.18 -8.50 1.43
C ALA A 8 -17.36 -7.92 0.01
N ASN A 9 -18.58 -7.90 -0.46
CA ASN A 9 -19.01 -7.20 -1.66
C ASN A 9 -19.95 -6.05 -1.28
N ASN A 10 -19.47 -4.84 -1.31
CA ASN A 10 -20.24 -3.65 -0.99
C ASN A 10 -20.89 -2.99 -2.23
N THR A 11 -20.87 -3.70 -3.38
CA THR A 11 -21.48 -3.18 -4.61
C THR A 11 -22.90 -3.72 -4.82
N PRO A 12 -23.76 -3.03 -5.59
CA PRO A 12 -25.12 -3.49 -5.89
C PRO A 12 -25.17 -4.65 -6.91
N ALA A 13 -24.01 -5.08 -7.44
CA ALA A 13 -23.91 -6.17 -8.40
C ALA A 13 -23.17 -7.39 -7.80
N ALA A 14 -23.59 -8.59 -8.20
CA ALA A 14 -22.89 -9.81 -7.82
C ALA A 14 -21.51 -9.90 -8.51
N SER A 15 -20.50 -10.34 -7.80
CA SER A 15 -19.14 -10.59 -8.29
C SER A 15 -18.90 -12.09 -8.41
N ARG A 16 -18.45 -12.56 -9.59
CA ARG A 16 -18.20 -13.98 -9.89
C ARG A 16 -16.76 -14.25 -10.27
N GLY A 17 -16.33 -15.50 -10.12
CA GLY A 17 -15.00 -15.95 -10.51
C GLY A 17 -13.89 -15.29 -9.67
N LEU A 18 -14.17 -15.04 -8.40
CA LEU A 18 -13.23 -14.46 -7.46
C LEU A 18 -12.30 -15.52 -6.87
N THR A 19 -11.13 -15.10 -6.45
CA THR A 19 -10.20 -15.88 -5.63
C THR A 19 -9.81 -15.03 -4.43
N ALA A 20 -10.16 -15.47 -3.23
CA ALA A 20 -9.63 -14.92 -1.98
C ALA A 20 -8.37 -15.69 -1.58
N GLU A 21 -7.32 -14.97 -1.26
CA GLU A 21 -6.01 -15.51 -0.91
C GLU A 21 -5.51 -14.86 0.37
N ALA A 22 -4.94 -15.66 1.26
CA ALA A 22 -4.22 -15.19 2.44
C ALA A 22 -2.82 -15.81 2.47
N ARG A 23 -1.82 -15.00 2.75
CA ARG A 23 -0.42 -15.40 2.91
C ARG A 23 0.11 -14.89 4.23
N ILE A 24 0.91 -15.70 4.92
CA ILE A 24 1.62 -15.31 6.13
C ILE A 24 3.11 -15.28 5.81
N TYR A 25 3.75 -14.20 6.27
CA TYR A 25 5.18 -13.98 6.11
C TYR A 25 5.83 -13.86 7.50
N ASN A 26 7.00 -14.43 7.66
CA ASN A 26 7.79 -14.23 8.86
C ASN A 26 8.36 -12.81 8.92
N PHE A 27 9.08 -12.50 9.99
CA PHE A 27 9.67 -11.18 10.21
C PHE A 27 10.68 -10.76 9.11
N ALA A 28 11.33 -11.73 8.46
CA ALA A 28 12.21 -11.48 7.32
C ALA A 28 11.47 -11.30 5.98
N GLY A 29 10.13 -11.36 5.97
CA GLY A 29 9.33 -11.24 4.74
C GLY A 29 9.27 -12.50 3.89
N GLN A 30 9.67 -13.67 4.43
CA GLN A 30 9.58 -14.94 3.73
C GLN A 30 8.20 -15.56 3.96
N GLU A 31 7.57 -16.06 2.90
CA GLU A 31 6.27 -16.75 2.98
C GLU A 31 6.43 -18.06 3.75
N ILE A 32 5.58 -18.25 4.76
CA ILE A 32 5.59 -19.44 5.63
C ILE A 32 4.28 -20.21 5.60
N TRP A 33 3.23 -19.60 5.06
CA TRP A 33 1.94 -20.25 4.89
C TRP A 33 1.11 -19.51 3.84
N HIS A 34 0.32 -20.26 3.07
CA HIS A 34 -0.70 -19.64 2.24
C HIS A 34 -1.94 -20.54 2.08
N LYS A 35 -3.07 -19.91 1.80
CA LYS A 35 -4.31 -20.57 1.43
C LYS A 35 -5.12 -19.69 0.48
N SER A 36 -5.80 -20.33 -0.45
CA SER A 36 -6.72 -19.64 -1.37
C SER A 36 -8.00 -20.43 -1.58
N VAL A 37 -9.08 -19.72 -1.92
CA VAL A 37 -10.37 -20.31 -2.25
C VAL A 37 -11.02 -19.53 -3.40
N LYS A 38 -11.67 -20.26 -4.31
CA LYS A 38 -12.56 -19.67 -5.32
C LYS A 38 -13.93 -19.43 -4.74
N LEU A 39 -14.51 -18.26 -5.03
CA LEU A 39 -15.83 -17.90 -4.53
C LEU A 39 -16.58 -16.99 -5.49
N ASN A 40 -17.87 -16.89 -5.24
CA ASN A 40 -18.72 -15.86 -5.81
C ASN A 40 -19.37 -15.11 -4.64
N LEU A 41 -19.56 -13.81 -4.80
CA LEU A 41 -20.19 -12.94 -3.82
C LEU A 41 -21.46 -12.35 -4.42
N PRO A 42 -22.63 -12.57 -3.83
CA PRO A 42 -23.85 -11.82 -4.17
C PRO A 42 -23.64 -10.31 -3.99
N ALA A 43 -24.54 -9.52 -4.52
CA ALA A 43 -24.60 -8.10 -4.24
C ALA A 43 -24.73 -7.87 -2.72
N THR A 44 -24.07 -6.84 -2.20
CA THR A 44 -24.18 -6.39 -0.81
C THR A 44 -24.13 -7.56 0.19
N SER A 45 -23.05 -8.34 0.15
CA SER A 45 -22.89 -9.56 0.96
C SER A 45 -21.52 -9.71 1.56
N VAL A 46 -21.46 -10.47 2.66
CA VAL A 46 -20.21 -10.93 3.30
C VAL A 46 -20.23 -12.45 3.33
N LYS A 47 -19.08 -13.08 3.10
CA LYS A 47 -18.93 -14.52 3.10
C LYS A 47 -17.64 -14.94 3.80
N ASP A 48 -17.75 -15.92 4.69
CA ASP A 48 -16.62 -16.62 5.28
C ASP A 48 -15.90 -17.44 4.19
N CYS A 49 -14.61 -17.25 4.09
CA CYS A 49 -13.76 -17.93 3.12
C CYS A 49 -13.09 -19.15 3.73
N PHE A 50 -12.28 -18.95 4.76
CA PHE A 50 -11.56 -20.03 5.47
C PHE A 50 -10.90 -19.50 6.74
N PRO A 51 -10.66 -20.37 7.73
CA PRO A 51 -9.86 -20.01 8.89
C PRO A 51 -8.38 -19.84 8.51
N ILE A 52 -7.71 -18.85 9.12
CA ILE A 52 -6.28 -18.69 9.05
C ILE A 52 -5.61 -19.59 10.09
N THR A 53 -4.67 -20.40 9.67
CA THR A 53 -3.89 -21.24 10.58
C THR A 53 -2.59 -20.54 10.89
N ARG A 54 -2.43 -20.08 12.14
CA ARG A 54 -1.19 -19.45 12.58
C ARG A 54 -0.12 -20.52 12.77
N PRO A 55 1.04 -20.43 12.10
CA PRO A 55 2.13 -21.37 12.31
C PRO A 55 2.65 -21.27 13.74
N THR A 56 2.87 -22.40 14.40
CA THR A 56 3.29 -22.46 15.81
C THR A 56 4.75 -22.07 16.06
N ALA A 57 5.57 -22.05 15.00
CA ALA A 57 7.02 -21.80 15.07
C ALA A 57 7.42 -20.46 14.45
N VAL A 58 6.62 -19.41 14.62
CA VAL A 58 6.88 -18.11 14.02
C VAL A 58 7.57 -17.18 15.01
N SER A 59 8.36 -16.26 14.46
CA SER A 59 8.84 -15.07 15.17
C SER A 59 7.70 -14.40 15.94
N PRO A 60 7.98 -13.68 17.04
CA PRO A 60 6.93 -13.04 17.86
C PRO A 60 5.99 -12.14 17.04
N VAL A 61 6.46 -11.64 15.90
CA VAL A 61 5.65 -10.85 14.94
C VAL A 61 5.71 -11.48 13.56
N PHE A 62 4.59 -11.45 12.85
CA PHE A 62 4.45 -11.92 11.48
C PHE A 62 3.53 -10.99 10.68
N PHE A 63 3.58 -11.10 9.36
CA PHE A 63 2.76 -10.28 8.46
C PHE A 63 1.73 -11.15 7.76
N VAL A 64 0.54 -10.59 7.53
CA VAL A 64 -0.55 -11.23 6.81
C VAL A 64 -0.92 -10.37 5.62
N LYS A 65 -0.84 -10.93 4.42
CA LYS A 65 -1.32 -10.28 3.20
C LYS A 65 -2.56 -10.99 2.70
N LEU A 66 -3.64 -10.23 2.56
CA LEU A 66 -4.90 -10.69 1.99
C LEU A 66 -5.06 -10.11 0.60
N THR A 67 -5.52 -10.91 -0.34
CA THR A 67 -5.74 -10.46 -1.71
C THR A 67 -7.05 -11.05 -2.25
N LEU A 68 -7.88 -10.20 -2.83
CA LEU A 68 -9.06 -10.61 -3.59
C LEU A 68 -8.80 -10.35 -5.08
N LYS A 69 -8.89 -11.39 -5.89
CA LYS A 69 -8.59 -11.35 -7.33
C LYS A 69 -9.78 -11.77 -8.17
N GLN A 70 -9.85 -11.23 -9.38
CA GLN A 70 -10.71 -11.74 -10.45
C GLN A 70 -9.83 -12.00 -11.68
N GLY A 71 -9.56 -13.26 -11.97
CA GLY A 71 -8.52 -13.65 -12.92
C GLY A 71 -7.15 -13.10 -12.49
N LYS A 72 -6.52 -12.29 -13.35
CA LYS A 72 -5.24 -11.62 -13.04
C LYS A 72 -5.37 -10.28 -12.33
N LYS A 73 -6.59 -9.70 -12.27
CA LYS A 73 -6.83 -8.39 -11.68
C LYS A 73 -6.96 -8.51 -10.16
N ILE A 74 -6.18 -7.75 -9.43
CA ILE A 74 -6.36 -7.54 -7.99
C ILE A 74 -7.49 -6.53 -7.81
N LEU A 75 -8.52 -6.90 -7.06
CA LEU A 75 -9.66 -6.05 -6.73
C LEU A 75 -9.48 -5.38 -5.38
N SER A 76 -8.82 -6.07 -4.44
CA SER A 76 -8.52 -5.56 -3.10
C SER A 76 -7.30 -6.26 -2.55
N ASP A 77 -6.45 -5.53 -1.84
CA ASP A 77 -5.36 -6.07 -1.06
C ASP A 77 -5.32 -5.39 0.32
N ASN A 78 -4.93 -6.16 1.33
CA ASN A 78 -4.76 -5.67 2.68
C ASN A 78 -3.48 -6.27 3.26
N PHE A 79 -2.78 -5.48 4.08
CA PHE A 79 -1.56 -5.89 4.74
C PHE A 79 -1.68 -5.62 6.24
N TYR A 80 -1.44 -6.65 7.03
CA TYR A 80 -1.53 -6.58 8.48
C TYR A 80 -0.24 -7.10 9.10
N TRP A 81 0.06 -6.63 10.31
CA TRP A 81 0.99 -7.27 11.22
C TRP A 81 0.23 -7.85 12.41
N SER A 82 0.75 -8.93 12.95
CA SER A 82 0.17 -9.61 14.09
C SER A 82 1.29 -10.22 14.94
N SER A 83 0.99 -10.47 16.19
CA SER A 83 1.91 -11.17 17.09
C SER A 83 1.39 -12.56 17.47
N ALA A 84 2.27 -13.44 17.89
CA ALA A 84 1.88 -14.67 18.55
C ALA A 84 1.04 -14.36 19.81
N LYS A 85 0.11 -15.27 20.18
CA LYS A 85 -0.78 -15.05 21.33
C LYS A 85 0.03 -14.70 22.58
N GLY A 86 -0.26 -13.54 23.16
CA GLY A 86 0.41 -13.03 24.36
C GLY A 86 1.78 -12.37 24.11
N ALA A 87 2.24 -12.28 22.85
CA ALA A 87 3.47 -11.58 22.51
C ALA A 87 3.19 -10.09 22.16
N SER A 88 4.19 -9.25 22.43
CA SER A 88 4.19 -7.83 22.07
C SER A 88 4.58 -7.64 20.60
N CYS A 89 4.12 -6.55 19.99
CA CYS A 89 4.57 -6.10 18.67
C CYS A 89 5.88 -5.28 18.73
N GLU A 90 6.51 -5.14 19.89
CA GLU A 90 7.76 -4.35 20.07
C GLU A 90 8.90 -4.79 19.14
N ALA A 91 8.90 -6.07 18.74
CA ALA A 91 9.86 -6.59 17.76
C ALA A 91 9.86 -5.83 16.44
N LEU A 92 8.75 -5.14 16.07
CA LEU A 92 8.70 -4.28 14.88
C LEU A 92 9.74 -3.15 14.92
N ASN A 93 10.14 -2.70 16.11
CA ASN A 93 11.18 -1.67 16.27
C ASN A 93 12.58 -2.18 15.83
N ASN A 94 12.75 -3.49 15.72
CA ASN A 94 14.00 -4.12 15.28
C ASN A 94 14.02 -4.42 13.77
N LEU A 95 13.01 -4.00 13.00
CA LEU A 95 13.02 -4.14 11.54
C LEU A 95 14.23 -3.38 10.98
N PRO A 96 15.04 -4.02 10.11
CA PRO A 96 16.11 -3.33 9.42
C PRO A 96 15.59 -2.13 8.63
N SER A 97 16.36 -1.05 8.62
CA SER A 97 16.02 0.15 7.85
C SER A 97 15.98 -0.16 6.36
N VAL A 98 14.97 0.37 5.67
CA VAL A 98 14.77 0.21 4.23
C VAL A 98 14.88 1.55 3.54
N LYS A 99 15.74 1.63 2.51
CA LYS A 99 15.74 2.72 1.54
C LYS A 99 14.91 2.29 0.33
N LEU A 100 13.83 3.01 0.06
CA LEU A 100 12.97 2.72 -1.07
C LEU A 100 13.62 3.15 -2.40
N ALA A 101 13.38 2.39 -3.45
CA ALA A 101 13.56 2.86 -4.82
C ALA A 101 12.22 3.44 -5.30
N ALA A 102 12.26 4.63 -5.90
CA ALA A 102 11.04 5.25 -6.38
C ALA A 102 11.28 6.05 -7.66
N LYS A 103 10.25 6.08 -8.52
CA LYS A 103 10.18 6.93 -9.71
C LYS A 103 8.86 7.68 -9.67
N ALA A 104 8.90 8.99 -9.81
CA ALA A 104 7.71 9.83 -9.76
C ALA A 104 7.66 10.78 -10.95
N VAL A 105 6.50 10.87 -11.55
CA VAL A 105 6.21 11.78 -12.67
C VAL A 105 5.15 12.77 -12.20
N LEU A 106 5.44 14.06 -12.32
CA LEU A 106 4.53 15.15 -12.06
C LEU A 106 3.95 15.65 -13.37
N SER A 107 2.64 15.72 -13.46
CA SER A 107 1.90 16.38 -14.54
C SER A 107 1.01 17.48 -13.98
N ARG A 108 0.73 18.48 -14.81
CA ARG A 108 -0.21 19.56 -14.46
C ARG A 108 -1.26 19.69 -15.55
N SER A 109 -2.51 19.70 -15.16
CA SER A 109 -3.64 19.98 -16.04
C SER A 109 -4.52 21.05 -15.39
N ASN A 110 -4.64 22.22 -16.02
CA ASN A 110 -5.29 23.40 -15.46
C ASN A 110 -4.67 23.80 -14.11
N GLU A 111 -5.46 23.77 -13.04
CA GLU A 111 -5.05 24.11 -11.67
C GLU A 111 -4.82 22.90 -10.78
N VAL A 112 -4.72 21.70 -11.38
CA VAL A 112 -4.54 20.43 -10.65
C VAL A 112 -3.18 19.83 -11.02
N HIS A 113 -2.46 19.43 -9.99
CA HIS A 113 -1.24 18.64 -10.08
C HIS A 113 -1.55 17.18 -9.83
N GLU A 114 -0.97 16.30 -10.65
CA GLU A 114 -1.04 14.85 -10.46
C GLU A 114 0.38 14.28 -10.43
N ILE A 115 0.69 13.50 -9.39
CA ILE A 115 1.93 12.73 -9.31
C ILE A 115 1.58 11.25 -9.45
N SER A 116 2.18 10.59 -10.44
CA SER A 116 2.20 9.12 -10.51
C SER A 116 3.53 8.64 -9.95
N VAL A 117 3.51 7.98 -8.78
CA VAL A 117 4.72 7.47 -8.14
C VAL A 117 4.70 5.95 -8.05
N CYS A 118 5.74 5.31 -8.60
CA CYS A 118 6.01 3.89 -8.43
C CYS A 118 7.07 3.71 -7.35
N VAL A 119 6.69 3.09 -6.22
CA VAL A 119 7.56 2.81 -5.09
C VAL A 119 7.89 1.33 -5.07
N THR A 120 9.17 0.99 -4.91
CA THR A 120 9.68 -0.38 -4.85
C THR A 120 10.47 -0.60 -3.58
N ASN A 121 10.28 -1.75 -2.95
CA ASN A 121 11.13 -2.23 -1.86
C ASN A 121 12.26 -3.11 -2.41
N PRO A 122 13.50 -2.62 -2.54
CA PRO A 122 14.63 -3.41 -3.04
C PRO A 122 15.32 -4.24 -1.95
N ALA A 123 14.94 -4.06 -0.69
CA ALA A 123 15.56 -4.74 0.45
C ALA A 123 15.05 -6.19 0.61
N GLN A 124 15.75 -6.96 1.44
CA GLN A 124 15.38 -8.34 1.81
C GLN A 124 14.54 -8.39 3.10
N THR A 125 13.91 -7.28 3.48
CA THR A 125 13.01 -7.17 4.63
C THR A 125 11.77 -6.37 4.23
N VAL A 126 10.73 -6.43 5.03
CA VAL A 126 9.48 -5.71 4.80
C VAL A 126 9.70 -4.20 4.94
N ALA A 127 9.22 -3.42 3.98
CA ALA A 127 9.06 -1.98 4.11
C ALA A 127 7.68 -1.69 4.69
N LEU A 128 7.63 -1.30 5.97
CA LEU A 128 6.39 -1.26 6.75
C LEU A 128 5.81 0.15 6.83
N ALA A 129 4.49 0.26 6.58
CA ALA A 129 3.68 1.46 6.73
C ALA A 129 4.26 2.68 5.98
N ILE A 130 4.55 2.50 4.68
CA ILE A 130 5.05 3.56 3.80
C ILE A 130 4.00 4.66 3.71
N ARG A 131 4.41 5.87 4.06
CA ARG A 131 3.61 7.09 3.95
C ARG A 131 4.21 8.03 2.91
N LEU A 132 3.39 8.49 2.00
CA LEU A 132 3.72 9.56 1.06
C LEU A 132 3.17 10.89 1.57
N LYS A 133 3.93 11.97 1.36
CA LYS A 133 3.55 13.34 1.70
C LYS A 133 3.95 14.29 0.60
N VAL A 134 3.08 15.25 0.27
CA VAL A 134 3.44 16.42 -0.54
C VAL A 134 3.73 17.58 0.38
N GLN A 135 4.86 18.22 0.18
CA GLN A 135 5.29 19.42 0.91
C GLN A 135 5.60 20.54 -0.09
N ARG A 136 5.58 21.77 0.37
CA ARG A 136 6.11 22.93 -0.34
C ARG A 136 7.64 22.89 -0.26
N ALA A 137 8.31 23.11 -1.36
CA ALA A 137 9.77 22.93 -1.44
C ALA A 137 10.55 23.96 -0.59
N GLY A 138 10.10 25.21 -0.53
CA GLY A 138 10.77 26.29 0.20
C GLY A 138 10.46 26.26 1.69
N SER A 139 9.19 26.27 2.08
CA SER A 139 8.76 26.34 3.49
C SER A 139 8.83 24.97 4.19
N GLY A 140 8.76 23.86 3.47
CA GLY A 140 8.62 22.51 4.04
C GLY A 140 7.23 22.22 4.61
N GLU A 141 6.28 23.17 4.49
CA GLU A 141 4.92 22.98 4.95
C GLU A 141 4.19 21.91 4.13
N ARG A 142 3.27 21.20 4.79
CA ARG A 142 2.44 20.20 4.10
C ARG A 142 1.43 20.88 3.18
N VAL A 143 1.34 20.35 1.96
CA VAL A 143 0.23 20.67 1.06
C VAL A 143 -1.02 19.97 1.54
N LEU A 144 -2.13 20.66 1.65
CA LEU A 144 -3.45 20.14 2.07
C LEU A 144 -4.56 20.93 1.37
N PRO A 145 -5.62 20.25 0.87
CA PRO A 145 -5.80 18.79 0.86
C PRO A 145 -4.97 18.09 -0.21
N VAL A 146 -4.62 16.83 0.02
CA VAL A 146 -4.00 15.95 -0.96
C VAL A 146 -4.76 14.64 -1.00
N PHE A 147 -5.09 14.16 -2.19
CA PHE A 147 -5.80 12.91 -2.43
C PHE A 147 -4.82 11.86 -2.93
N TYR A 148 -4.82 10.70 -2.29
CA TYR A 148 -3.98 9.57 -2.64
C TYR A 148 -4.85 8.40 -3.06
N SER A 149 -4.49 7.67 -4.12
CA SER A 149 -5.16 6.41 -4.45
C SER A 149 -4.91 5.33 -3.39
N ASP A 150 -3.77 5.40 -2.69
CA ASP A 150 -3.42 4.61 -1.51
C ASP A 150 -2.33 5.31 -0.70
N ASN A 151 -2.29 5.05 0.62
CA ASN A 151 -1.24 5.56 1.51
C ASN A 151 -1.13 4.67 2.75
N TYR A 152 -0.01 4.73 3.50
CA TYR A 152 0.28 3.85 4.63
C TYR A 152 0.30 2.35 4.26
N PHE A 153 0.75 2.04 3.05
CA PHE A 153 0.89 0.67 2.55
C PHE A 153 2.24 0.05 2.94
N SER A 154 2.33 -1.27 2.83
CA SER A 154 3.56 -2.01 3.09
C SER A 154 3.96 -2.82 1.87
N LEU A 155 5.27 -3.02 1.69
CA LEU A 155 5.82 -3.78 0.57
C LEU A 155 6.73 -4.90 1.10
N LEU A 156 6.46 -6.11 0.64
CA LEU A 156 7.37 -7.24 0.81
C LEU A 156 8.65 -7.06 -0.02
N PRO A 157 9.73 -7.82 0.25
CA PRO A 157 10.93 -7.81 -0.57
C PRO A 157 10.63 -7.92 -2.07
N GLY A 158 11.15 -7.00 -2.88
CA GLY A 158 10.98 -6.94 -4.32
C GLY A 158 9.62 -6.44 -4.82
N GLU A 159 8.66 -6.16 -3.95
CA GLU A 159 7.35 -5.64 -4.36
C GLU A 159 7.41 -4.16 -4.76
N SER A 160 6.51 -3.80 -5.66
CA SER A 160 6.30 -2.41 -6.11
C SER A 160 4.82 -2.06 -6.05
N LYS A 161 4.53 -0.79 -5.77
CA LYS A 161 3.18 -0.22 -5.81
C LYS A 161 3.20 1.14 -6.51
N THR A 162 2.23 1.36 -7.39
CA THR A 162 2.03 2.68 -8.01
C THR A 162 0.88 3.37 -7.30
N VAL A 163 1.11 4.62 -6.93
CA VAL A 163 0.15 5.48 -6.25
C VAL A 163 -0.04 6.75 -7.08
N SER A 164 -1.28 7.16 -7.30
CA SER A 164 -1.60 8.49 -7.80
C SER A 164 -1.84 9.44 -6.63
N VAL A 165 -1.35 10.67 -6.78
CA VAL A 165 -1.43 11.74 -5.77
C VAL A 165 -1.92 12.99 -6.47
N GLU A 166 -3.02 13.58 -5.99
CA GLU A 166 -3.66 14.76 -6.60
C GLU A 166 -3.77 15.89 -5.58
N PHE A 167 -3.50 17.13 -6.02
CA PHE A 167 -3.64 18.35 -5.22
C PHE A 167 -3.78 19.58 -6.11
N ALA A 168 -4.34 20.66 -5.56
CA ALA A 168 -4.56 21.89 -6.33
C ALA A 168 -3.33 22.82 -6.31
N ASP A 169 -3.11 23.55 -7.41
CA ASP A 169 -2.02 24.52 -7.55
C ASP A 169 -2.04 25.61 -6.46
N LYS A 170 -3.22 26.10 -6.12
CA LYS A 170 -3.41 27.11 -5.06
C LYS A 170 -2.87 26.68 -3.70
N ASP A 171 -2.85 25.38 -3.41
CA ASP A 171 -2.43 24.85 -2.13
C ASP A 171 -0.89 24.78 -2.00
N LEU A 172 -0.18 25.04 -3.11
CA LEU A 172 1.28 25.23 -3.13
C LEU A 172 1.70 26.65 -2.67
N ALA A 173 0.80 27.60 -2.63
CA ALA A 173 1.09 29.00 -2.28
C ALA A 173 2.23 29.62 -3.12
N GLY A 174 2.35 29.23 -4.39
CA GLY A 174 3.40 29.71 -5.31
C GLY A 174 4.75 29.00 -5.20
N GLU A 175 4.86 27.97 -4.34
CA GLU A 175 6.07 27.14 -4.22
C GLU A 175 6.00 25.88 -5.10
N ALA A 176 7.15 25.28 -5.38
CA ALA A 176 7.20 23.97 -6.06
C ALA A 176 6.78 22.84 -5.12
N PRO A 177 6.16 21.76 -5.63
CA PRO A 177 5.87 20.58 -4.84
C PRO A 177 7.12 19.73 -4.60
N LYS A 178 7.16 19.08 -3.44
CA LYS A 178 8.18 18.12 -3.03
C LYS A 178 7.51 16.86 -2.53
N LEU A 179 7.86 15.70 -3.08
CA LEU A 179 7.33 14.41 -2.65
C LEU A 179 8.27 13.74 -1.65
N ILE A 180 7.73 13.39 -0.49
CA ILE A 180 8.47 12.73 0.58
C ILE A 180 7.87 11.35 0.83
N ALA A 181 8.74 10.35 1.02
CA ALA A 181 8.38 9.06 1.57
C ALA A 181 9.03 8.86 2.94
N GLU A 182 8.30 8.25 3.85
CA GLU A 182 8.76 7.79 5.17
C GLU A 182 7.95 6.55 5.58
N GLY A 183 8.32 5.88 6.67
CA GLY A 183 7.56 4.74 7.19
C GLY A 183 8.11 4.24 8.51
N TRP A 184 7.60 3.11 9.01
CA TRP A 184 8.03 2.56 10.29
C TRP A 184 9.53 2.30 10.34
N ASN A 185 10.05 1.59 9.34
CA ASN A 185 11.47 1.30 9.16
C ASN A 185 12.06 1.97 7.91
N ILE A 186 11.41 3.03 7.42
CA ILE A 186 11.84 3.81 6.26
C ILE A 186 12.21 5.22 6.73
N PRO A 187 13.49 5.59 6.73
CA PRO A 187 13.93 6.96 6.99
C PRO A 187 13.29 7.92 5.97
N LEU A 188 13.02 9.14 6.42
CA LEU A 188 12.52 10.18 5.54
C LEU A 188 13.44 10.32 4.32
N GLN A 189 12.87 10.21 3.13
CA GLN A 189 13.57 10.40 1.86
C GLN A 189 12.74 11.23 0.91
N GLU A 190 13.38 12.09 0.18
CA GLU A 190 12.79 12.83 -0.93
C GLU A 190 12.77 11.95 -2.17
N ILE A 191 11.64 11.96 -2.89
CA ILE A 191 11.48 11.29 -4.18
C ILE A 191 11.57 12.37 -5.26
N PRO A 192 12.59 12.34 -6.14
CA PRO A 192 12.70 13.29 -7.24
C PRO A 192 11.48 13.24 -8.16
N LEU A 193 10.94 14.40 -8.51
CA LEU A 193 9.85 14.55 -9.45
C LEU A 193 10.41 14.83 -10.85
N VAL A 194 9.95 14.06 -11.84
CA VAL A 194 10.19 14.34 -13.26
C VAL A 194 8.93 15.01 -13.80
N GLU A 195 9.04 16.26 -14.19
CA GLU A 195 7.91 16.99 -14.77
C GLU A 195 7.69 16.61 -16.24
N ILE A 196 6.42 16.37 -16.59
CA ILE A 196 5.99 16.20 -17.97
C ILE A 196 4.92 17.26 -18.31
N THR A 197 5.08 17.90 -19.44
CA THR A 197 4.05 18.78 -19.98
C THR A 197 3.09 17.92 -20.80
N LEU A 198 1.85 17.79 -20.36
CA LEU A 198 0.81 17.19 -21.19
C LEU A 198 0.55 18.12 -22.37
N ALA A 199 0.78 17.65 -23.60
CA ALA A 199 0.43 18.39 -24.79
C ALA A 199 -1.09 18.68 -24.73
N ARG A 200 -1.48 19.95 -24.89
CA ARG A 200 -2.89 20.29 -25.05
C ARG A 200 -3.44 19.50 -26.23
N PRO A 201 -4.61 18.83 -26.11
CA PRO A 201 -5.29 18.33 -27.29
C PRO A 201 -5.52 19.52 -28.20
N ALA A 202 -5.17 19.37 -29.48
CA ALA A 202 -5.44 20.39 -30.50
C ALA A 202 -6.95 20.66 -30.52
N PRO A 203 -7.37 21.94 -30.73
CA PRO A 203 -8.77 22.34 -30.76
C PRO A 203 -9.54 21.67 -31.89
#